data_3302e4a567d4529c955f10c7125e252c
#
_entry.id   3302e4a567d4529c955f10c7125e252c
#
_cell.length_a   1.000
_cell.length_b   1.000
_cell.length_c   1.000
_cell.angle_alpha   90.00
_cell.angle_beta   90.00
_cell.angle_gamma   90.00
#
_symmetry.space_group_name_H-M   'P 1'
#
loop_
_entity.id
_entity.type
_entity.pdbx_description
1 polymer ?
#
loop_
_entity_poly.entity_id
_entity_poly.type
_entity_poly.pdbx_seq_one_letter_code
_entity_poly.pdbx_strand_id
1 'polypeptide(L)'
;MSVDIDISVEAGDWPDEASLTRLVDRAVDAAFAETGVAGRSELSVVFSDDAHIRTLNAGWRGKDKPTNVLSFPAFPPAPGGPLPPMLGDIVLAAETVAREAALEDKPLENHITHLVIHGLLHLAGLDHELSPADASAMEALEIKALALLGIADPYGDADDVVGA
;
A
#
# COMPACT_ATOMS: atom_id res chain seq x y z
N MET A 1 -15.97 5.27 -9.96
CA MET A 1 -14.53 5.00 -10.03
C MET A 1 -14.31 3.53 -10.31
N SER A 2 -13.42 3.21 -11.23
CA SER A 2 -13.12 1.84 -11.62
C SER A 2 -11.62 1.67 -11.78
N VAL A 3 -11.06 0.64 -11.15
CA VAL A 3 -9.63 0.33 -11.25
C VAL A 3 -9.48 -1.11 -11.71
N ASP A 4 -8.82 -1.30 -12.84
CA ASP A 4 -8.47 -2.63 -13.34
C ASP A 4 -7.15 -3.03 -12.67
N ILE A 5 -7.15 -4.17 -12.00
CA ILE A 5 -6.03 -4.62 -11.18
C ILE A 5 -5.36 -5.82 -11.83
N ASP A 6 -4.05 -5.74 -12.02
CA ASP A 6 -3.22 -6.85 -12.48
C ASP A 6 -2.34 -7.28 -11.31
N ILE A 7 -2.44 -8.54 -10.92
CA ILE A 7 -1.68 -9.10 -9.81
C ILE A 7 -0.70 -10.11 -10.34
N SER A 8 0.56 -10.02 -9.90
CA SER A 8 1.63 -10.93 -10.26
C SER A 8 2.33 -11.40 -8.99
N VAL A 9 2.46 -12.72 -8.82
CA VAL A 9 3.26 -13.31 -7.74
C VAL A 9 4.53 -13.83 -8.39
N GLU A 10 5.63 -13.11 -8.22
CA GLU A 10 6.88 -13.39 -8.93
C GLU A 10 7.90 -14.12 -8.09
N ALA A 11 7.88 -13.93 -6.78
CA ALA A 11 8.81 -14.57 -5.85
C ALA A 11 8.26 -14.49 -4.44
N GLY A 12 8.83 -15.29 -3.54
CA GLY A 12 8.47 -15.24 -2.13
C GLY A 12 7.32 -16.17 -1.78
N ASP A 13 7.08 -16.28 -0.48
CA ASP A 13 6.03 -17.13 0.07
C ASP A 13 4.82 -16.26 0.41
N TRP A 14 3.79 -16.33 -0.42
CA TRP A 14 2.59 -15.51 -0.31
C TRP A 14 1.34 -16.38 -0.18
N PRO A 15 0.22 -15.82 0.32
CA PRO A 15 -1.08 -16.47 0.17
C PRO A 15 -1.39 -16.74 -1.30
N ASP A 16 -2.36 -17.59 -1.57
CA ASP A 16 -2.71 -17.93 -2.95
C ASP A 16 -3.22 -16.69 -3.72
N GLU A 17 -3.05 -16.75 -5.04
CA GLU A 17 -3.36 -15.62 -5.92
C GLU A 17 -4.82 -15.17 -5.80
N ALA A 18 -5.75 -16.10 -5.66
CA ALA A 18 -7.16 -15.75 -5.51
C ALA A 18 -7.41 -14.95 -4.23
N SER A 19 -6.78 -15.33 -3.13
CA SER A 19 -6.87 -14.59 -1.86
C SER A 19 -6.26 -13.20 -1.98
N LEU A 20 -5.10 -13.08 -2.63
CA LEU A 20 -4.44 -11.80 -2.87
C LEU A 20 -5.29 -10.90 -3.76
N THR A 21 -5.92 -11.45 -4.79
CA THR A 21 -6.80 -10.68 -5.68
C THR A 21 -7.98 -10.07 -4.90
N ARG A 22 -8.63 -10.87 -4.07
CA ARG A 22 -9.74 -10.39 -3.24
C ARG A 22 -9.28 -9.31 -2.25
N LEU A 23 -8.12 -9.52 -1.65
CA LEU A 23 -7.54 -8.56 -0.70
C LEU A 23 -7.27 -7.22 -1.38
N VAL A 24 -6.65 -7.23 -2.56
CA VAL A 24 -6.32 -6.01 -3.29
C VAL A 24 -7.58 -5.30 -3.78
N ASP A 25 -8.57 -6.05 -4.30
CA ASP A 25 -9.85 -5.46 -4.72
C ASP A 25 -10.51 -4.70 -3.58
N ARG A 26 -10.56 -5.31 -2.40
CA ARG A 26 -11.16 -4.69 -1.22
C ARG A 26 -10.35 -3.48 -0.74
N ALA A 27 -9.02 -3.57 -0.81
CA ALA A 27 -8.15 -2.46 -0.43
C ALA A 27 -8.36 -1.25 -1.34
N VAL A 28 -8.47 -1.48 -2.64
CA VAL A 28 -8.71 -0.41 -3.63
C VAL A 28 -10.05 0.26 -3.37
N ASP A 29 -11.11 -0.53 -3.20
CA ASP A 29 -12.44 0.02 -2.95
C ASP A 29 -12.47 0.86 -1.66
N ALA A 30 -11.85 0.35 -0.59
CA ALA A 30 -11.81 1.05 0.68
C ALA A 30 -10.97 2.34 0.60
N ALA A 31 -9.82 2.27 -0.04
CA ALA A 31 -8.94 3.44 -0.15
C ALA A 31 -9.62 4.59 -0.88
N PHE A 32 -10.29 4.30 -1.99
CA PHE A 32 -10.90 5.35 -2.81
C PHE A 32 -12.31 5.74 -2.36
N ALA A 33 -12.96 4.94 -1.53
CA ALA A 33 -14.23 5.33 -0.93
C ALA A 33 -14.11 6.60 -0.09
N GLU A 34 -12.96 6.79 0.57
CA GLU A 34 -12.73 7.94 1.47
C GLU A 34 -12.11 9.14 0.76
N THR A 35 -11.58 8.96 -0.46
CA THR A 35 -10.89 10.05 -1.16
C THR A 35 -11.80 10.88 -2.06
N GLY A 36 -12.95 10.35 -2.45
CA GLY A 36 -13.83 10.99 -3.41
C GLY A 36 -13.25 11.04 -4.82
N VAL A 37 -12.17 10.33 -5.08
CA VAL A 37 -11.54 10.32 -6.40
C VAL A 37 -12.43 9.60 -7.40
N ALA A 38 -12.49 10.11 -8.64
CA ALA A 38 -13.32 9.56 -9.70
C ALA A 38 -12.47 9.22 -10.93
N GLY A 39 -13.02 8.36 -11.80
CA GLY A 39 -12.39 8.02 -13.07
C GLY A 39 -12.12 6.53 -13.21
N ARG A 40 -11.37 6.18 -14.27
CA ARG A 40 -10.94 4.80 -14.55
C ARG A 40 -9.42 4.77 -14.57
N SER A 41 -8.84 3.69 -14.04
CA SER A 41 -7.39 3.55 -14.00
C SER A 41 -6.99 2.09 -14.01
N GLU A 42 -5.69 1.85 -14.15
CA GLU A 42 -5.08 0.54 -14.05
C GLU A 42 -4.05 0.54 -12.94
N LEU A 43 -3.93 -0.59 -12.26
CA LEU A 43 -2.99 -0.78 -11.15
C LEU A 43 -2.30 -2.13 -11.31
N SER A 44 -0.99 -2.15 -11.15
CA SER A 44 -0.22 -3.38 -11.09
C SER A 44 0.29 -3.59 -9.66
N VAL A 45 0.05 -4.77 -9.10
CA VAL A 45 0.57 -5.14 -7.79
C VAL A 45 1.43 -6.38 -7.94
N VAL A 46 2.71 -6.25 -7.59
CA VAL A 46 3.70 -7.32 -7.73
C VAL A 46 4.07 -7.82 -6.34
N PHE A 47 3.80 -9.09 -6.09
CA PHE A 47 4.19 -9.77 -4.86
C PHE A 47 5.52 -10.48 -5.10
N SER A 48 6.57 -9.98 -4.47
CA SER A 48 7.94 -10.41 -4.74
C SER A 48 8.69 -10.72 -3.44
N ASP A 49 10.01 -10.62 -3.45
CA ASP A 49 10.85 -10.93 -2.29
C ASP A 49 11.80 -9.77 -1.96
N ASP A 50 12.51 -9.90 -0.83
CA ASP A 50 13.45 -8.88 -0.37
C ASP A 50 14.59 -8.65 -1.38
N ALA A 51 15.08 -9.72 -2.01
CA ALA A 51 16.18 -9.59 -2.97
C ALA A 51 15.79 -8.73 -4.16
N HIS A 52 14.60 -8.94 -4.72
CA HIS A 52 14.11 -8.15 -5.84
C HIS A 52 13.85 -6.70 -5.43
N ILE A 53 13.19 -6.49 -4.31
CA ILE A 53 12.85 -5.13 -3.86
C ILE A 53 14.10 -4.34 -3.47
N ARG A 54 15.13 -5.01 -2.95
CA ARG A 54 16.43 -4.40 -2.68
C ARG A 54 17.05 -3.86 -3.96
N THR A 55 17.00 -4.63 -5.04
CA THR A 55 17.50 -4.21 -6.36
C THR A 55 16.75 -2.98 -6.85
N LEU A 56 15.41 -2.97 -6.75
CA LEU A 56 14.59 -1.84 -7.15
C LEU A 56 14.89 -0.60 -6.30
N ASN A 57 15.02 -0.79 -5.00
CA ASN A 57 15.28 0.30 -4.05
C ASN A 57 16.65 0.93 -4.32
N ALA A 58 17.68 0.11 -4.60
CA ALA A 58 19.00 0.60 -4.95
C ALA A 58 18.98 1.38 -6.25
N GLY A 59 18.30 0.86 -7.28
CA GLY A 59 18.28 1.50 -8.60
C GLY A 59 17.46 2.77 -8.66
N TRP A 60 16.32 2.82 -7.97
CA TRP A 60 15.38 3.94 -8.07
C TRP A 60 15.53 4.98 -6.97
N ARG A 61 15.96 4.57 -5.78
CA ARG A 61 16.04 5.44 -4.61
C ARG A 61 17.46 5.57 -4.05
N GLY A 62 18.41 4.86 -4.61
CA GLY A 62 19.80 4.88 -4.15
C GLY A 62 19.99 4.22 -2.78
N LYS A 63 19.06 3.37 -2.35
CA LYS A 63 19.12 2.69 -1.05
C LYS A 63 19.30 1.20 -1.25
N ASP A 64 20.51 0.69 -1.05
CA ASP A 64 20.84 -0.73 -1.23
C ASP A 64 20.41 -1.54 -0.01
N LYS A 65 19.09 -1.64 0.17
CA LYS A 65 18.48 -2.42 1.26
C LYS A 65 17.04 -2.78 0.88
N PRO A 66 16.48 -3.87 1.46
CA PRO A 66 15.08 -4.18 1.24
C PRO A 66 14.18 -3.21 2.02
N THR A 67 12.93 -3.12 1.58
CA THR A 67 11.87 -2.42 2.29
C THR A 67 10.59 -3.24 2.14
N ASN A 68 9.52 -2.85 2.81
CA ASN A 68 8.27 -3.61 2.77
C ASN A 68 7.49 -3.40 1.47
N VAL A 69 7.37 -2.16 1.01
CA VAL A 69 6.60 -1.82 -0.17
C VAL A 69 7.24 -0.65 -0.91
N LEU A 70 7.19 -0.70 -2.23
CA LEU A 70 7.58 0.41 -3.11
C LEU A 70 6.43 0.73 -4.05
N SER A 71 6.22 2.02 -4.30
CA SER A 71 5.19 2.50 -5.22
C SER A 71 5.84 3.32 -6.31
N PHE A 72 5.52 3.02 -7.56
CA PHE A 72 6.07 3.69 -8.74
C PHE A 72 4.93 4.31 -9.54
N PRO A 73 4.68 5.62 -9.40
CA PRO A 73 3.60 6.27 -10.16
C PRO A 73 3.90 6.27 -11.65
N ALA A 74 2.90 5.95 -12.47
CA ALA A 74 3.03 5.98 -13.93
C ALA A 74 3.01 7.40 -14.47
N PHE A 75 2.39 8.32 -13.74
CA PHE A 75 2.28 9.73 -14.08
C PHE A 75 2.58 10.59 -12.86
N PRO A 76 2.99 11.85 -13.03
CA PRO A 76 3.17 12.74 -11.89
C PRO A 76 1.89 12.80 -11.03
N PRO A 77 1.99 12.64 -9.71
CA PRO A 77 0.82 12.70 -8.85
C PRO A 77 0.13 14.07 -8.92
N ALA A 78 -1.21 14.04 -8.92
CA ALA A 78 -2.03 15.26 -8.96
C ALA A 78 -3.12 15.16 -7.88
N PRO A 79 -2.84 15.59 -6.64
CA PRO A 79 -3.82 15.46 -5.54
C PRO A 79 -5.11 16.22 -5.87
N GLY A 80 -6.25 15.58 -5.58
CA GLY A 80 -7.55 16.17 -5.79
C GLY A 80 -8.08 16.11 -7.22
N GLY A 81 -7.28 15.64 -8.17
CA GLY A 81 -7.70 15.48 -9.55
C GLY A 81 -8.30 14.10 -9.81
N PRO A 82 -8.81 13.86 -11.02
CA PRO A 82 -9.27 12.52 -11.40
C PRO A 82 -8.10 11.55 -11.47
N LEU A 83 -8.39 10.25 -11.41
CA LEU A 83 -7.36 9.22 -11.54
C LEU A 83 -6.71 9.30 -12.93
N PRO A 84 -5.37 9.17 -13.02
CA PRO A 84 -4.70 9.03 -14.31
C PRO A 84 -5.10 7.69 -14.96
N PRO A 85 -4.89 7.53 -16.29
CA PRO A 85 -5.24 6.27 -16.96
C PRO A 85 -4.49 5.05 -16.39
N MET A 86 -3.31 5.26 -15.81
CA MET A 86 -2.55 4.24 -15.08
C MET A 86 -2.08 4.84 -13.77
N LEU A 87 -2.43 4.21 -12.65
CA LEU A 87 -1.93 4.62 -11.34
C LEU A 87 -0.45 4.33 -11.21
N GLY A 88 -0.04 3.13 -11.55
CA GLY A 88 1.34 2.68 -11.47
C GLY A 88 1.49 1.29 -10.88
N ASP A 89 2.64 1.04 -10.29
CA ASP A 89 3.01 -0.27 -9.75
C ASP A 89 3.25 -0.19 -8.25
N ILE A 90 2.78 -1.23 -7.55
CA ILE A 90 3.08 -1.45 -6.13
C ILE A 90 3.83 -2.77 -6.05
N VAL A 91 4.99 -2.79 -5.40
CA VAL A 91 5.80 -3.99 -5.23
C VAL A 91 6.00 -4.26 -3.74
N LEU A 92 5.74 -5.48 -3.30
CA LEU A 92 5.85 -5.89 -1.90
C LEU A 92 6.91 -6.98 -1.74
N ALA A 93 7.59 -6.98 -0.57
CA ALA A 93 8.66 -7.91 -0.25
C ALA A 93 8.21 -8.92 0.81
N ALA A 94 8.14 -10.20 0.44
CA ALA A 94 7.56 -11.25 1.29
C ALA A 94 8.20 -11.34 2.67
N GLU A 95 9.52 -11.41 2.74
CA GLU A 95 10.21 -11.64 4.02
C GLU A 95 10.06 -10.46 4.97
N THR A 96 10.20 -9.23 4.45
CA THR A 96 10.03 -8.02 5.25
C THR A 96 8.60 -7.89 5.75
N VAL A 97 7.62 -8.11 4.88
CA VAL A 97 6.20 -8.01 5.24
C VAL A 97 5.83 -9.05 6.30
N ALA A 98 6.28 -10.30 6.13
CA ALA A 98 6.01 -11.37 7.09
C ALA A 98 6.66 -11.09 8.45
N ARG A 99 7.89 -10.60 8.45
CA ARG A 99 8.61 -10.24 9.67
C ARG A 99 7.92 -9.12 10.43
N GLU A 100 7.49 -8.08 9.72
CA GLU A 100 6.78 -6.96 10.33
C GLU A 100 5.45 -7.39 10.93
N ALA A 101 4.69 -8.20 10.20
CA ALA A 101 3.42 -8.72 10.70
C ALA A 101 3.60 -9.51 11.99
N ALA A 102 4.64 -10.36 12.05
CA ALA A 102 4.94 -11.14 13.24
C ALA A 102 5.39 -10.26 14.41
N LEU A 103 6.24 -9.27 14.16
CA LEU A 103 6.74 -8.36 15.19
C LEU A 103 5.63 -7.49 15.77
N GLU A 104 4.66 -7.10 14.95
CA GLU A 104 3.55 -6.25 15.37
C GLU A 104 2.32 -7.05 15.80
N ASP A 105 2.44 -8.38 15.80
CA ASP A 105 1.35 -9.30 16.18
C ASP A 105 0.07 -9.03 15.37
N LYS A 106 0.23 -8.91 14.07
CA LYS A 106 -0.88 -8.69 13.13
C LYS A 106 -1.05 -9.87 12.19
N PRO A 107 -2.29 -10.17 11.76
CA PRO A 107 -2.48 -11.12 10.68
C PRO A 107 -1.74 -10.64 9.42
N LEU A 108 -1.08 -11.56 8.73
CA LEU A 108 -0.33 -11.23 7.52
C LEU A 108 -1.19 -10.49 6.49
N GLU A 109 -2.41 -10.97 6.26
CA GLU A 109 -3.32 -10.37 5.30
C GLU A 109 -3.69 -8.93 5.65
N ASN A 110 -3.83 -8.62 6.94
CA ASN A 110 -4.12 -7.27 7.39
C ASN A 110 -2.94 -6.34 7.12
N HIS A 111 -1.74 -6.81 7.34
CA HIS A 111 -0.54 -6.02 7.07
C HIS A 111 -0.36 -5.78 5.57
N ILE A 112 -0.58 -6.80 4.75
CA ILE A 112 -0.56 -6.65 3.29
C ILE A 112 -1.59 -5.60 2.85
N THR A 113 -2.80 -5.68 3.39
CA THR A 113 -3.88 -4.73 3.06
C THR A 113 -3.47 -3.30 3.40
N HIS A 114 -2.88 -3.08 4.58
CA HIS A 114 -2.40 -1.77 4.99
C HIS A 114 -1.35 -1.23 4.00
N LEU A 115 -0.38 -2.05 3.62
CA LEU A 115 0.69 -1.62 2.72
C LEU A 115 0.16 -1.32 1.31
N VAL A 116 -0.81 -2.09 0.83
CA VAL A 116 -1.46 -1.83 -0.46
C VAL A 116 -2.20 -0.49 -0.42
N ILE A 117 -2.97 -0.24 0.63
CA ILE A 117 -3.68 1.04 0.79
C ILE A 117 -2.68 2.20 0.84
N HIS A 118 -1.60 2.05 1.60
CA HIS A 118 -0.55 3.06 1.69
C HIS A 118 0.04 3.38 0.31
N GLY A 119 0.37 2.35 -0.46
CA GLY A 119 0.88 2.52 -1.81
C GLY A 119 -0.12 3.19 -2.76
N LEU A 120 -1.40 2.83 -2.64
CA LEU A 120 -2.46 3.43 -3.44
C LEU A 120 -2.59 4.93 -3.19
N LEU A 121 -2.54 5.34 -1.93
CA LEU A 121 -2.64 6.76 -1.58
C LEU A 121 -1.43 7.54 -2.09
N HIS A 122 -0.24 6.94 -2.08
CA HIS A 122 0.93 7.52 -2.72
C HIS A 122 0.71 7.72 -4.21
N LEU A 123 0.24 6.69 -4.90
CA LEU A 123 0.00 6.75 -6.34
C LEU A 123 -1.07 7.78 -6.71
N ALA A 124 -2.01 8.02 -5.80
CA ALA A 124 -3.05 9.04 -5.98
C ALA A 124 -2.56 10.46 -5.67
N GLY A 125 -1.30 10.62 -5.29
CA GLY A 125 -0.72 11.92 -5.03
C GLY A 125 -0.80 12.39 -3.58
N LEU A 126 -1.23 11.54 -2.66
CA LEU A 126 -1.32 11.87 -1.25
C LEU A 126 -0.01 11.47 -0.56
N ASP A 127 1.06 12.17 -0.91
CA ASP A 127 2.41 11.83 -0.49
C ASP A 127 2.73 12.48 0.86
N HIS A 128 3.03 11.66 1.86
CA HIS A 128 3.36 12.10 3.22
C HIS A 128 4.74 12.77 3.31
N GLU A 129 5.53 12.75 2.26
CA GLU A 129 6.84 13.37 2.24
C GLU A 129 6.78 14.88 2.01
N LEU A 130 5.62 15.42 1.63
CA LEU A 130 5.47 16.84 1.33
C LEU A 130 5.48 17.71 2.58
N SER A 131 4.79 17.29 3.66
CA SER A 131 4.74 18.03 4.91
C SER A 131 4.19 17.15 6.04
N PRO A 132 4.40 17.55 7.32
CA PRO A 132 3.76 16.83 8.42
C PRO A 132 2.23 16.83 8.37
N ALA A 133 1.62 17.90 7.86
CA ALA A 133 0.16 17.96 7.70
C ALA A 133 -0.30 16.95 6.65
N ASP A 134 0.43 16.79 5.55
CA ASP A 134 0.13 15.81 4.51
C ASP A 134 0.30 14.39 5.04
N ALA A 135 1.32 14.15 5.86
CA ALA A 135 1.53 12.86 6.50
C ALA A 135 0.35 12.49 7.40
N SER A 136 -0.13 13.43 8.22
CA SER A 136 -1.27 13.20 9.09
C SER A 136 -2.55 12.95 8.31
N ALA A 137 -2.77 13.68 7.24
CA ALA A 137 -3.94 13.50 6.37
C ALA A 137 -3.92 12.13 5.71
N MET A 138 -2.76 11.68 5.23
CA MET A 138 -2.60 10.37 4.61
C MET A 138 -2.86 9.25 5.63
N GLU A 139 -2.29 9.37 6.83
CA GLU A 139 -2.52 8.38 7.89
C GLU A 139 -4.00 8.30 8.27
N ALA A 140 -4.69 9.44 8.34
CA ALA A 140 -6.12 9.47 8.63
C ALA A 140 -6.93 8.73 7.56
N LEU A 141 -6.58 8.87 6.29
CA LEU A 141 -7.21 8.15 5.20
C LEU A 141 -6.93 6.64 5.28
N GLU A 142 -5.71 6.25 5.61
CA GLU A 142 -5.36 4.85 5.80
C GLU A 142 -6.20 4.23 6.92
N ILE A 143 -6.32 4.91 8.05
CA ILE A 143 -7.08 4.44 9.21
C ILE A 143 -8.56 4.25 8.84
N LYS A 144 -9.15 5.22 8.14
CA LYS A 144 -10.55 5.13 7.72
C LYS A 144 -10.77 3.99 6.73
N ALA A 145 -9.89 3.84 5.75
CA ALA A 145 -9.99 2.77 4.78
C ALA A 145 -9.90 1.39 5.45
N LEU A 146 -8.95 1.23 6.37
CA LEU A 146 -8.81 -0.02 7.11
C LEU A 146 -10.02 -0.30 8.00
N ALA A 147 -10.59 0.73 8.61
CA ALA A 147 -11.80 0.57 9.43
C ALA A 147 -12.99 0.06 8.61
N LEU A 148 -13.12 0.48 7.36
CA LEU A 148 -14.15 -0.04 6.46
C LEU A 148 -14.00 -1.55 6.23
N LEU A 149 -12.80 -2.07 6.35
CA LEU A 149 -12.51 -3.49 6.18
C LEU A 149 -12.48 -4.26 7.51
N GLY A 150 -12.78 -3.59 8.62
CA GLY A 150 -12.75 -4.20 9.94
C GLY A 150 -11.35 -4.42 10.49
N ILE A 151 -10.37 -3.67 9.99
CA ILE A 151 -8.98 -3.76 10.40
C ILE A 151 -8.65 -2.63 11.37
N ALA A 152 -8.02 -2.98 12.50
CA ALA A 152 -7.67 -2.01 13.53
C ALA A 152 -6.64 -0.99 13.02
N ASP A 153 -6.65 0.20 13.60
CA ASP A 153 -5.72 1.28 13.32
C ASP A 153 -4.27 0.81 13.51
N PRO A 154 -3.46 0.77 12.44
CA PRO A 154 -2.07 0.30 12.54
C PRO A 154 -1.18 1.25 13.33
N TYR A 155 -1.58 2.49 13.51
CA TYR A 155 -0.82 3.49 14.25
C TYR A 155 -1.29 3.63 15.69
N GLY A 156 -2.56 3.31 15.96
CA GLY A 156 -3.16 3.45 17.26
C GLY A 156 -2.60 2.50 18.31
N ASP A 157 -2.24 1.29 17.90
CA ASP A 157 -1.66 0.28 18.80
C ASP A 157 -0.37 0.77 19.44
N ALA A 158 0.47 1.46 18.68
CA ALA A 158 1.70 2.03 19.20
C ALA A 158 1.40 3.12 20.24
N ASP A 159 0.39 3.93 20.00
CA ASP A 159 -0.05 4.96 20.93
C ASP A 159 -0.62 4.35 22.20
N ASP A 160 -1.41 3.30 22.05
CA ASP A 160 -1.99 2.59 23.20
C ASP A 160 -0.90 2.00 24.09
N VAL A 161 0.12 1.40 23.48
CA VAL A 161 1.24 0.84 24.22
C VAL A 161 2.04 1.93 24.91
N VAL A 162 2.28 3.04 24.22
CA VAL A 162 3.03 4.16 24.78
C VAL A 162 2.20 4.91 25.81
N GLY A 163 0.91 5.03 25.57
CA GLY A 163 0.00 5.73 26.47
C GLY A 163 -0.34 4.94 27.71
N ALA A 164 -0.06 3.67 27.71
CA ALA A 164 -0.31 2.82 28.88
C ALA A 164 0.82 2.96 29.93
#